data_cb493368739c9732a0d5ce7a760c0bf9
#
_entry.id   cb493368739c9732a0d5ce7a760c0bf9
#
_cell.length_a   1.000
_cell.length_b   1.000
_cell.length_c   1.000
_cell.angle_alpha   90.00
_cell.angle_beta   90.00
_cell.angle_gamma   90.00
#
_symmetry.space_group_name_H-M   'P 1'
#
loop_
_entity.id
_entity.type
_entity.pdbx_description
1 polymer ?
#
loop_
_entity_poly.entity_id
_entity_poly.type
_entity_poly.pdbx_seq_one_letter_code
_entity_poly.pdbx_strand_id
1 'polypeptide(L)'
;MKYLALTRMERETLWTDLEAMPGFLLDRFGTLSAGDAARPGPGGAFSPVEQCWHLADLEREGYGVRIRRLLAETEPLLPDFDGARAAEERQYRSRSLVDGLQAFREARAANLSRLRALDATQWARGGTQEGVGRVALCDLPHMMAEHDASHRAEIAAWAEGQRH
;
A
#
# COMPACT_ATOMS: atom_id res chain seq x y z
N MET A 1 -7.61 7.12 18.27
CA MET A 1 -6.61 7.90 17.49
C MET A 1 -5.26 7.20 17.54
N LYS A 2 -5.10 6.19 16.71
CA LYS A 2 -4.01 5.22 16.81
C LYS A 2 -2.61 5.84 16.83
N TYR A 3 -2.23 6.60 15.79
CA TYR A 3 -0.87 7.15 15.71
C TYR A 3 -0.54 8.12 16.85
N LEU A 4 -1.47 8.97 17.24
CA LEU A 4 -1.27 9.95 18.30
C LEU A 4 -1.10 9.31 19.69
N ALA A 5 -1.62 8.11 19.89
CA ALA A 5 -1.49 7.36 21.14
C ALA A 5 -0.17 6.59 21.26
N LEU A 6 0.59 6.45 20.17
CA LEU A 6 1.85 5.73 20.17
C LEU A 6 2.96 6.49 20.88
N THR A 7 3.82 5.76 21.58
CA THR A 7 5.11 6.27 22.07
C THR A 7 6.01 6.63 20.89
N ARG A 8 7.07 7.40 21.17
CA ARG A 8 8.07 7.73 20.14
C ARG A 8 8.67 6.49 19.48
N MET A 9 9.04 5.49 20.30
CA MET A 9 9.63 4.26 19.79
C MET A 9 8.68 3.50 18.88
N GLU A 10 7.40 3.38 19.26
CA GLU A 10 6.38 2.73 18.44
C GLU A 10 6.16 3.46 17.10
N ARG A 11 6.19 4.79 17.10
CA ARG A 11 6.13 5.58 15.87
C ARG A 11 7.34 5.32 14.96
N GLU A 12 8.53 5.32 15.54
CA GLU A 12 9.77 5.04 14.78
C GLU A 12 9.74 3.64 14.17
N THR A 13 9.28 2.63 14.90
CA THR A 13 9.10 1.27 14.39
C THR A 13 8.10 1.23 13.24
N LEU A 14 6.95 1.88 13.40
CA LEU A 14 5.91 1.95 12.37
C LEU A 14 6.45 2.57 11.07
N TRP A 15 7.17 3.70 11.17
CA TRP A 15 7.78 4.33 9.99
C TRP A 15 8.82 3.43 9.33
N THR A 16 9.68 2.79 10.11
CA THR A 16 10.68 1.84 9.61
C THR A 16 10.03 0.69 8.84
N ASP A 17 8.96 0.13 9.37
CA ASP A 17 8.22 -0.96 8.72
C ASP A 17 7.60 -0.53 7.39
N LEU A 18 6.99 0.66 7.36
CA LEU A 18 6.38 1.20 6.14
C LEU A 18 7.42 1.55 5.07
N GLU A 19 8.57 2.08 5.49
CA GLU A 19 9.69 2.39 4.60
C GLU A 19 10.36 1.13 4.03
N ALA A 20 10.29 0.03 4.75
CA ALA A 20 10.95 -1.23 4.35
C ALA A 20 10.22 -1.98 3.23
N MET A 21 8.94 -1.72 3.00
CA MET A 21 8.14 -2.50 2.03
C MET A 21 8.66 -2.42 0.59
N PRO A 22 9.04 -1.26 0.04
CA PRO A 22 9.63 -1.21 -1.30
C PRO A 22 10.90 -2.06 -1.45
N GLY A 23 11.80 -2.03 -0.46
CA GLY A 23 13.01 -2.87 -0.44
C GLY A 23 12.68 -4.36 -0.35
N PHE A 24 11.68 -4.71 0.44
CA PHE A 24 11.19 -6.10 0.52
C PHE A 24 10.72 -6.61 -0.85
N LEU A 25 9.95 -5.83 -1.59
CA LEU A 25 9.51 -6.20 -2.94
C LEU A 25 10.69 -6.33 -3.90
N LEU A 26 11.62 -5.40 -3.85
CA LEU A 26 12.82 -5.43 -4.71
C LEU A 26 13.66 -6.68 -4.43
N ASP A 27 13.87 -7.04 -3.18
CA ASP A 27 14.62 -8.23 -2.78
C ASP A 27 13.95 -9.53 -3.25
N ARG A 28 12.63 -9.58 -3.21
CA ARG A 28 11.87 -10.77 -3.61
C ARG A 28 11.69 -10.92 -5.11
N PHE A 29 11.52 -9.81 -5.81
CA PHE A 29 11.06 -9.80 -7.20
C PHE A 29 12.07 -9.21 -8.19
N GLY A 30 13.07 -8.46 -7.74
CA GLY A 30 13.92 -7.65 -8.60
C GLY A 30 14.70 -8.41 -9.68
N THR A 31 14.92 -9.72 -9.49
CA THR A 31 15.65 -10.58 -10.44
C THR A 31 14.77 -11.53 -11.23
N LEU A 32 13.44 -11.46 -11.08
CA LEU A 32 12.52 -12.34 -11.78
C LEU A 32 12.50 -12.05 -13.28
N SER A 33 12.40 -13.12 -14.09
CA SER A 33 12.08 -13.00 -15.50
C SER A 33 10.64 -12.47 -15.68
N ALA A 34 10.32 -11.95 -16.86
CA ALA A 34 8.96 -11.52 -17.18
C ALA A 34 7.94 -12.65 -17.02
N GLY A 35 8.32 -13.88 -17.41
CA GLY A 35 7.47 -15.06 -17.27
C GLY A 35 7.18 -15.42 -15.81
N ASP A 36 8.21 -15.41 -14.95
CA ASP A 36 8.03 -15.70 -13.52
C ASP A 36 7.27 -14.57 -12.81
N ALA A 37 7.53 -13.32 -13.19
CA ALA A 37 6.81 -12.16 -12.64
C ALA A 37 5.29 -12.18 -12.96
N ALA A 38 4.89 -12.84 -14.03
CA ALA A 38 3.48 -12.96 -14.45
C ALA A 38 2.79 -14.20 -13.90
N ARG A 39 3.48 -15.08 -13.16
CA ARG A 39 2.88 -16.28 -12.59
C ARG A 39 1.95 -15.94 -11.43
N PRO A 40 0.66 -16.33 -11.50
CA PRO A 40 -0.26 -16.12 -10.39
C PRO A 40 0.13 -16.94 -9.17
N GLY A 41 -0.31 -16.49 -8.01
CA GLY A 41 -0.19 -17.21 -6.76
C GLY A 41 -1.25 -18.31 -6.61
N PRO A 42 -1.21 -19.05 -5.50
CA PRO A 42 -2.19 -20.07 -5.19
C PRO A 42 -3.63 -19.54 -5.24
N GLY A 43 -4.54 -20.31 -5.83
CA GLY A 43 -5.95 -19.91 -5.93
C GLY A 43 -6.23 -18.70 -6.81
N GLY A 44 -5.31 -18.34 -7.70
CA GLY A 44 -5.46 -17.16 -8.56
C GLY A 44 -5.09 -15.84 -7.88
N ALA A 45 -4.37 -15.89 -6.76
CA ALA A 45 -3.81 -14.70 -6.12
C ALA A 45 -2.85 -13.95 -7.06
N PHE A 46 -2.60 -12.68 -6.77
CA PHE A 46 -1.76 -11.82 -7.59
C PHE A 46 -0.37 -12.43 -7.87
N SER A 47 0.05 -12.30 -9.12
CA SER A 47 1.45 -12.51 -9.52
C SER A 47 2.35 -11.40 -8.97
N PRO A 48 3.69 -11.57 -8.98
CA PRO A 48 4.62 -10.52 -8.56
C PRO A 48 4.38 -9.16 -9.22
N VAL A 49 4.18 -9.13 -10.53
CA VAL A 49 3.92 -7.86 -11.25
C VAL A 49 2.57 -7.26 -10.85
N GLU A 50 1.56 -8.08 -10.62
CA GLU A 50 0.26 -7.61 -10.13
C GLU A 50 0.35 -7.07 -8.70
N GLN A 51 1.14 -7.69 -7.81
CA GLN A 51 1.42 -7.19 -6.46
C GLN A 51 2.02 -5.78 -6.51
N CYS A 52 3.04 -5.57 -7.34
CA CYS A 52 3.72 -4.28 -7.43
C CYS A 52 2.82 -3.16 -7.95
N TRP A 53 2.06 -3.42 -9.01
CA TRP A 53 1.15 -2.41 -9.58
C TRP A 53 -0.07 -2.16 -8.69
N HIS A 54 -0.61 -3.20 -8.04
CA HIS A 54 -1.67 -3.04 -7.05
C HIS A 54 -1.22 -2.13 -5.90
N LEU A 55 -0.06 -2.40 -5.33
CA LEU A 55 0.48 -1.59 -4.24
C LEU A 55 0.78 -0.15 -4.69
N ALA A 56 1.32 0.04 -5.90
CA ALA A 56 1.57 1.36 -6.46
C ALA A 56 0.29 2.17 -6.65
N ASP A 57 -0.73 1.58 -7.26
CA ASP A 57 -2.00 2.26 -7.53
C ASP A 57 -2.79 2.51 -6.25
N LEU A 58 -2.75 1.60 -5.28
CA LEU A 58 -3.35 1.83 -3.96
C LEU A 58 -2.67 2.99 -3.22
N GLU A 59 -1.34 3.10 -3.29
CA GLU A 59 -0.64 4.26 -2.73
C GLU A 59 -1.07 5.57 -3.38
N ARG A 60 -1.21 5.60 -4.70
CA ARG A 60 -1.57 6.80 -5.46
C ARG A 60 -3.04 7.17 -5.33
N GLU A 61 -3.92 6.21 -5.56
CA GLU A 61 -5.37 6.44 -5.72
C GLU A 61 -6.17 6.07 -4.49
N GLY A 62 -5.63 5.24 -3.60
CA GLY A 62 -6.21 4.94 -2.30
C GLY A 62 -5.68 5.89 -1.23
N TYR A 63 -4.55 5.57 -0.63
CA TYR A 63 -3.98 6.35 0.48
C TYR A 63 -3.64 7.79 0.08
N GLY A 64 -3.04 8.02 -1.07
CA GLY A 64 -2.70 9.35 -1.53
C GLY A 64 -3.91 10.26 -1.70
N VAL A 65 -4.99 9.75 -2.24
CA VAL A 65 -6.27 10.48 -2.38
C VAL A 65 -6.88 10.76 -1.00
N ARG A 66 -6.89 9.76 -0.11
CA ARG A 66 -7.41 9.92 1.26
C ARG A 66 -6.64 10.98 2.04
N ILE A 67 -5.32 10.96 1.99
CA ILE A 67 -4.47 11.97 2.65
C ILE A 67 -4.82 13.38 2.14
N ARG A 68 -4.86 13.57 0.84
CA ARG A 68 -5.15 14.89 0.26
C ARG A 68 -6.56 15.38 0.61
N ARG A 69 -7.57 14.52 0.50
CA ARG A 69 -8.95 14.90 0.76
C ARG A 69 -9.22 15.15 2.23
N LEU A 70 -8.66 14.34 3.13
CA LEU A 70 -8.75 14.54 4.57
C LEU A 70 -8.08 15.84 5.02
N LEU A 71 -7.04 16.28 4.32
CA LEU A 71 -6.39 17.58 4.60
C LEU A 71 -7.16 18.77 4.03
N ALA A 72 -7.81 18.62 2.89
CA ALA A 72 -8.44 19.72 2.15
C ALA A 72 -9.93 19.90 2.46
N GLU A 73 -10.65 18.85 2.83
CA GLU A 73 -12.12 18.86 3.00
C GLU A 73 -12.52 18.61 4.46
N THR A 74 -13.72 19.04 4.82
CA THR A 74 -14.32 18.76 6.13
C THR A 74 -15.20 17.53 6.03
N GLU A 75 -14.88 16.49 6.81
CA GLU A 75 -15.62 15.23 6.86
C GLU A 75 -15.95 14.63 5.47
N PRO A 76 -14.95 14.43 4.58
CA PRO A 76 -15.21 13.94 3.25
C PRO A 76 -15.74 12.50 3.26
N LEU A 77 -16.53 12.17 2.23
CA LEU A 77 -16.83 10.77 1.89
C LEU A 77 -15.72 10.27 0.94
N LEU A 78 -14.97 9.29 1.39
CA LEU A 78 -13.82 8.73 0.67
C LEU A 78 -14.25 7.46 -0.06
N PRO A 79 -14.04 7.38 -1.40
CA PRO A 79 -14.35 6.17 -2.14
C PRO A 79 -13.39 5.04 -1.77
N ASP A 80 -13.85 3.81 -1.92
CA ASP A 80 -12.97 2.65 -1.86
C ASP A 80 -12.13 2.53 -3.15
N PHE A 81 -10.99 1.84 -3.04
CA PHE A 81 -10.16 1.48 -4.19
C PHE A 81 -10.34 -0.01 -4.47
N ASP A 82 -11.03 -0.32 -5.58
CA ASP A 82 -11.24 -1.71 -6.01
C ASP A 82 -9.98 -2.22 -6.74
N GLY A 83 -9.10 -2.85 -5.97
CA GLY A 83 -7.82 -3.36 -6.47
C GLY A 83 -7.97 -4.51 -7.46
N ALA A 84 -8.93 -5.39 -7.28
CA ALA A 84 -9.18 -6.51 -8.19
C ALA A 84 -9.64 -6.02 -9.55
N ARG A 85 -10.58 -5.08 -9.56
CA ARG A 85 -11.08 -4.45 -10.79
C ARG A 85 -9.97 -3.69 -11.51
N ALA A 86 -9.19 -2.90 -10.80
CA ALA A 86 -8.05 -2.17 -11.37
C ALA A 86 -7.03 -3.12 -12.01
N ALA A 87 -6.72 -4.24 -11.36
CA ALA A 87 -5.78 -5.24 -11.88
C ALA A 87 -6.24 -5.81 -13.23
N GLU A 88 -7.53 -6.09 -13.35
CA GLU A 88 -8.13 -6.61 -14.59
C GLU A 88 -8.22 -5.53 -15.68
N GLU A 89 -8.83 -4.39 -15.38
CA GLU A 89 -9.01 -3.30 -16.35
C GLU A 89 -7.69 -2.72 -16.86
N ARG A 90 -6.67 -2.63 -16.00
CA ARG A 90 -5.35 -2.08 -16.33
C ARG A 90 -4.36 -3.14 -16.77
N GLN A 91 -4.75 -4.41 -16.81
CA GLN A 91 -3.94 -5.53 -17.26
C GLN A 91 -2.56 -5.56 -16.57
N TYR A 92 -2.52 -5.50 -15.25
CA TYR A 92 -1.27 -5.46 -14.48
C TYR A 92 -0.30 -6.59 -14.83
N ARG A 93 -0.81 -7.79 -15.13
CA ARG A 93 0.00 -8.96 -15.44
C ARG A 93 0.89 -8.78 -16.67
N SER A 94 0.49 -7.93 -17.62
CA SER A 94 1.25 -7.66 -18.84
C SER A 94 2.13 -6.41 -18.75
N ARG A 95 2.16 -5.75 -17.59
CA ARG A 95 2.95 -4.53 -17.38
C ARG A 95 4.38 -4.85 -16.92
N SER A 96 5.25 -3.86 -16.96
CA SER A 96 6.63 -3.96 -16.52
C SER A 96 6.73 -4.11 -15.00
N LEU A 97 7.42 -5.17 -14.54
CA LEU A 97 7.73 -5.35 -13.13
C LEU A 97 8.62 -4.24 -12.58
N VAL A 98 9.65 -3.85 -13.33
CA VAL A 98 10.59 -2.78 -12.94
C VAL A 98 9.86 -1.46 -12.74
N ASP A 99 8.97 -1.11 -13.64
CA ASP A 99 8.17 0.11 -13.54
C ASP A 99 7.18 0.05 -12.36
N GLY A 100 6.62 -1.12 -12.08
CA GLY A 100 5.75 -1.33 -10.91
C GLY A 100 6.49 -1.16 -9.58
N LEU A 101 7.67 -1.74 -9.46
CA LEU A 101 8.56 -1.58 -8.30
C LEU A 101 8.92 -0.10 -8.07
N GLN A 102 9.29 0.59 -9.14
CA GLN A 102 9.62 2.02 -9.11
C GLN A 102 8.41 2.88 -8.73
N ALA A 103 7.26 2.63 -9.34
CA ALA A 103 6.03 3.35 -9.08
C ALA A 103 5.59 3.23 -7.62
N PHE A 104 5.66 2.03 -7.04
CA PHE A 104 5.33 1.83 -5.63
C PHE A 104 6.31 2.55 -4.70
N ARG A 105 7.60 2.43 -4.95
CA ARG A 105 8.64 3.10 -4.17
C ARG A 105 8.41 4.61 -4.11
N GLU A 106 8.17 5.23 -5.26
CA GLU A 106 7.94 6.68 -5.35
C GLU A 106 6.65 7.11 -4.66
N ALA A 107 5.56 6.40 -4.88
CA ALA A 107 4.27 6.70 -4.29
C ALA A 107 4.30 6.54 -2.76
N ARG A 108 4.90 5.46 -2.24
CA ARG A 108 5.08 5.24 -0.80
C ARG A 108 5.91 6.36 -0.17
N ALA A 109 7.05 6.71 -0.76
CA ALA A 109 7.90 7.79 -0.26
C ALA A 109 7.16 9.13 -0.18
N ALA A 110 6.37 9.46 -1.20
CA ALA A 110 5.58 10.69 -1.23
C ALA A 110 4.52 10.72 -0.11
N ASN A 111 3.79 9.62 0.09
CA ASN A 111 2.78 9.52 1.15
C ASN A 111 3.40 9.60 2.55
N LEU A 112 4.50 8.90 2.81
CA LEU A 112 5.19 8.95 4.09
C LEU A 112 5.73 10.34 4.39
N SER A 113 6.27 11.03 3.40
CA SER A 113 6.74 12.41 3.54
C SER A 113 5.61 13.35 3.98
N ARG A 114 4.44 13.22 3.36
CA ARG A 114 3.26 14.03 3.74
C ARG A 114 2.79 13.72 5.15
N LEU A 115 2.67 12.44 5.50
CA LEU A 115 2.18 12.03 6.81
C LEU A 115 3.13 12.48 7.94
N ARG A 116 4.43 12.38 7.73
CA ARG A 116 5.43 12.81 8.73
C ARG A 116 5.43 14.31 9.02
N ALA A 117 4.98 15.10 8.07
CA ALA A 117 4.90 16.57 8.20
C ALA A 117 3.65 17.05 8.94
N LEU A 118 2.72 16.16 9.30
CA LEU A 118 1.46 16.54 9.93
C LEU A 118 1.64 16.93 11.41
N ASP A 119 0.94 18.00 11.80
CA ASP A 119 0.78 18.36 13.22
C ASP A 119 -0.36 17.57 13.86
N ALA A 120 -0.51 17.73 15.19
CA ALA A 120 -1.53 17.00 15.95
C ALA A 120 -2.97 17.32 15.49
N THR A 121 -3.23 18.55 15.09
CA THR A 121 -4.56 18.96 14.59
C THR A 121 -4.86 18.30 13.25
N GLN A 122 -3.89 18.27 12.35
CA GLN A 122 -4.03 17.60 11.05
C GLN A 122 -4.21 16.09 11.22
N TRP A 123 -3.45 15.44 12.08
CA TRP A 123 -3.60 14.01 12.37
C TRP A 123 -5.01 13.62 12.82
N ALA A 124 -5.71 14.52 13.51
CA ALA A 124 -7.06 14.28 14.00
C ALA A 124 -8.16 14.43 12.92
N ARG A 125 -7.83 14.99 11.74
CA ARG A 125 -8.80 15.18 10.66
C ARG A 125 -9.30 13.85 10.13
N GLY A 126 -10.61 13.74 9.95
CA GLY A 126 -11.23 12.50 9.54
C GLY A 126 -12.38 12.68 8.55
N GLY A 127 -12.90 11.57 8.10
CA GLY A 127 -14.04 11.46 7.21
C GLY A 127 -14.62 10.05 7.27
N THR A 128 -15.45 9.71 6.30
CA THR A 128 -16.06 8.38 6.18
C THR A 128 -15.51 7.69 4.93
N GLN A 129 -14.91 6.52 5.10
CA GLN A 129 -14.48 5.69 3.99
C GLN A 129 -15.56 4.66 3.66
N GLU A 130 -15.92 4.58 2.38
CA GLU A 130 -16.86 3.59 1.87
C GLU A 130 -16.42 2.17 2.24
N GLY A 131 -17.35 1.39 2.77
CA GLY A 131 -17.11 0.00 3.19
C GLY A 131 -16.32 -0.18 4.49
N VAL A 132 -15.79 0.90 5.07
CA VAL A 132 -14.97 0.85 6.31
C VAL A 132 -15.61 1.62 7.46
N GLY A 133 -16.16 2.79 7.18
CA GLY A 133 -16.70 3.71 8.19
C GLY A 133 -15.75 4.87 8.47
N ARG A 134 -15.76 5.39 9.70
CA ARG A 134 -14.95 6.55 10.06
C ARG A 134 -13.46 6.25 10.02
N VAL A 135 -12.72 7.10 9.31
CA VAL A 135 -11.26 7.04 9.18
C VAL A 135 -10.68 8.44 9.40
N ALA A 136 -9.65 8.54 10.22
CA ALA A 136 -8.87 9.75 10.40
C ALA A 136 -7.45 9.56 9.85
N LEU A 137 -6.72 10.67 9.61
CA LEU A 137 -5.33 10.60 9.16
C LEU A 137 -4.46 9.76 10.09
N CYS A 138 -4.69 9.84 11.41
CA CYS A 138 -3.95 9.04 12.40
C CYS A 138 -4.22 7.53 12.33
N ASP A 139 -5.22 7.08 11.60
CA ASP A 139 -5.47 5.65 11.36
C ASP A 139 -4.71 5.11 10.16
N LEU A 140 -4.37 5.96 9.17
CA LEU A 140 -3.79 5.54 7.90
C LEU A 140 -2.47 4.76 8.04
N PRO A 141 -1.48 5.18 8.84
CA PRO A 141 -0.23 4.43 8.97
C PRO A 141 -0.44 2.98 9.45
N HIS A 142 -1.40 2.75 10.35
CA HIS A 142 -1.75 1.41 10.80
C HIS A 142 -2.44 0.60 9.72
N MET A 143 -3.38 1.21 8.98
CA MET A 143 -4.03 0.56 7.85
C MET A 143 -3.03 0.17 6.77
N MET A 144 -2.07 1.03 6.47
CA MET A 144 -0.99 0.76 5.53
C MET A 144 -0.12 -0.42 6.00
N ALA A 145 0.25 -0.46 7.28
CA ALA A 145 1.08 -1.52 7.85
C ALA A 145 0.35 -2.88 7.86
N GLU A 146 -0.94 -2.90 8.22
CA GLU A 146 -1.76 -4.10 8.18
C GLU A 146 -1.92 -4.63 6.75
N HIS A 147 -2.10 -3.74 5.79
CA HIS A 147 -2.19 -4.08 4.38
C HIS A 147 -0.86 -4.62 3.85
N ASP A 148 0.27 -4.00 4.20
CA ASP A 148 1.59 -4.52 3.86
C ASP A 148 1.81 -5.93 4.42
N ALA A 149 1.41 -6.19 5.66
CA ALA A 149 1.51 -7.52 6.28
C ALA A 149 0.71 -8.57 5.52
N SER A 150 -0.50 -8.23 5.07
CA SER A 150 -1.33 -9.11 4.24
C SER A 150 -0.64 -9.47 2.92
N HIS A 151 -0.09 -8.47 2.23
CA HIS A 151 0.62 -8.70 0.97
C HIS A 151 1.94 -9.45 1.17
N ARG A 152 2.66 -9.25 2.27
CA ARG A 152 3.84 -10.06 2.61
C ARG A 152 3.47 -11.55 2.75
N ALA A 153 2.33 -11.85 3.35
CA ALA A 153 1.84 -13.23 3.48
C ALA A 153 1.48 -13.84 2.11
N GLU A 154 0.81 -13.08 1.24
CA GLU A 154 0.52 -13.53 -0.14
C GLU A 154 1.78 -13.78 -0.95
N ILE A 155 2.79 -12.92 -0.82
CA ILE A 155 4.07 -13.04 -1.50
C ILE A 155 4.84 -14.27 -0.99
N ALA A 156 4.81 -14.53 0.30
CA ALA A 156 5.39 -15.75 0.87
C ALA A 156 4.70 -17.02 0.33
N ALA A 157 3.38 -17.01 0.22
CA ALA A 157 2.61 -18.11 -0.36
C ALA A 157 2.92 -18.32 -1.85
N TRP A 158 3.08 -17.22 -2.61
CA TRP A 158 3.52 -17.30 -4.00
C TRP A 158 4.89 -17.96 -4.12
N ALA A 159 5.88 -17.51 -3.32
CA ALA A 159 7.23 -18.06 -3.33
C ALA A 159 7.26 -19.56 -2.96
N GLU A 160 6.47 -19.97 -1.99
CA GLU A 160 6.30 -21.37 -1.60
C GLU A 160 5.76 -22.22 -2.76
N GLY A 161 4.77 -21.72 -3.48
CA GLY A 161 4.18 -22.38 -4.64
C GLY A 161 5.15 -22.56 -5.81
N GLN A 162 6.20 -21.75 -5.94
CA GLN A 162 7.22 -21.86 -7.00
C GLN A 162 8.24 -23.00 -6.74
N ARG A 163 8.33 -23.51 -5.52
CA ARG A 163 9.27 -24.59 -5.14
C ARG A 163 8.80 -25.98 -5.57
N HIS A 164 7.58 -26.11 -6.02
CA HIS A 164 6.94 -27.33 -6.48
C HIS A 164 6.55 -27.20 -7.96
#